data_779798408f47036f0cc33cd0e8034072
#
_entry.id   779798408f47036f0cc33cd0e8034072
#
_cell.length_a   1.000
_cell.length_b   1.000
_cell.length_c   1.000
_cell.angle_alpha   90.00
_cell.angle_beta   90.00
_cell.angle_gamma   90.00
#
_symmetry.space_group_name_H-M   'P 1'
#
loop_
_entity.id
_entity.type
_entity.pdbx_description
1 polymer ?
#
loop_
_entity_poly.entity_id
_entity_poly.type
_entity_poly.pdbx_seq_one_letter_code
_entity_poly.pdbx_strand_id
1 'polypeptide(L)'
;MTIVLTKEELLAKAKKPAEDAMRLHPFYRGKVQVAPKCPIRNVVDDFAVWYTPGVAAPCRAIQENPDLAYEYSSKSNTVAIITDSTRVQGLQVGFAERDIRAVAGLPLMEGKALLFKYLGGVDAIPICLGTQDPDEIVLATKWLQPSFGGVNLEDISQPKCFRVLDKLRSDPDVEIPVWHDDQQGTATVILAGLINALRIVGKRWDEIRVALIGAGAVNVPLLPFLVASGVKLGNVVVCDSKGILHPERKDVEQKKDDYAGKWQICMESNAEGRRGGIAEAMRGADVCVAASRPGPNAILPEWVAAMADESIVFTLANPIPEIWPWEAKEAGARVVGTSRGDFPNQINNSLVFPGIFRGVLDVRAKTITDEMAIAAAEEVACWQQEKGVDEEHIVPTIEDADVFPREAAAVGVKAQEQGLARLSLSHAELLSRAEQTIRQAQDMTQFLMDKGFIQPLPEK
;
A
#
# COMPACT_ATOMS: atom_id res chain seq x y z
N MET A 1 10.55 -12.40 28.71
CA MET A 1 11.81 -12.90 28.09
C MET A 1 11.62 -12.84 26.60
N THR A 2 12.12 -11.80 25.97
CA THR A 2 12.12 -11.68 24.50
C THR A 2 13.10 -12.71 23.95
N ILE A 3 12.59 -13.69 23.21
CA ILE A 3 13.44 -14.71 22.56
C ILE A 3 14.20 -13.97 21.46
N VAL A 4 15.47 -13.66 21.70
CA VAL A 4 16.35 -13.11 20.66
C VAL A 4 16.71 -14.27 19.72
N LEU A 5 16.07 -14.30 18.56
CA LEU A 5 16.37 -15.30 17.52
C LEU A 5 17.74 -15.00 16.90
N THR A 6 18.52 -16.04 16.64
CA THR A 6 19.79 -15.92 15.92
C THR A 6 19.55 -15.56 14.44
N LYS A 7 20.56 -15.02 13.78
CA LYS A 7 20.55 -14.72 12.33
C LYS A 7 20.15 -15.94 11.49
N GLU A 8 20.63 -17.11 11.88
CA GLU A 8 20.33 -18.40 11.21
C GLU A 8 18.88 -18.80 11.39
N GLU A 9 18.32 -18.62 12.59
CA GLU A 9 16.90 -18.89 12.86
C GLU A 9 15.98 -17.93 12.11
N LEU A 10 16.35 -16.64 11.96
CA LEU A 10 15.61 -15.66 11.19
C LEU A 10 15.63 -15.97 9.68
N LEU A 11 16.79 -16.39 9.15
CA LEU A 11 16.92 -16.82 7.76
C LEU A 11 16.11 -18.10 7.50
N ALA A 12 16.09 -19.04 8.46
CA ALA A 12 15.28 -20.25 8.37
C ALA A 12 13.78 -19.93 8.41
N LYS A 13 13.34 -19.02 9.30
CA LYS A 13 11.96 -18.52 9.32
C LYS A 13 11.54 -17.89 7.99
N ALA A 14 12.43 -17.17 7.32
CA ALA A 14 12.14 -16.54 6.03
C ALA A 14 11.97 -17.55 4.88
N LYS A 15 12.55 -18.74 4.96
CA LYS A 15 12.43 -19.79 3.93
C LYS A 15 11.14 -20.59 4.04
N LYS A 16 10.68 -20.86 5.26
CA LYS A 16 9.50 -21.70 5.52
C LYS A 16 8.22 -21.24 4.81
N PRO A 17 7.84 -19.93 4.80
CA PRO A 17 6.67 -19.46 4.06
C PRO A 17 6.75 -19.75 2.55
N ALA A 18 7.95 -19.65 1.95
CA ALA A 18 8.13 -19.95 0.52
C ALA A 18 7.95 -21.44 0.22
N GLU A 19 8.49 -22.34 1.06
CA GLU A 19 8.30 -23.77 0.94
C GLU A 19 6.83 -24.18 1.11
N ASP A 20 6.15 -23.63 2.13
CA ASP A 20 4.73 -23.86 2.35
C ASP A 20 3.89 -23.31 1.19
N ALA A 21 4.22 -22.14 0.62
CA ALA A 21 3.54 -21.56 -0.53
C ALA A 21 3.62 -22.50 -1.76
N MET A 22 4.80 -23.07 -2.06
CA MET A 22 4.96 -24.00 -3.19
C MET A 22 4.13 -25.29 -3.03
N ARG A 23 3.82 -25.71 -1.82
CA ARG A 23 2.96 -26.83 -1.51
C ARG A 23 1.46 -26.46 -1.53
N LEU A 24 1.11 -25.33 -0.97
CA LEU A 24 -0.28 -24.95 -0.73
C LEU A 24 -0.96 -24.33 -1.98
N HIS A 25 -0.23 -23.56 -2.80
CA HIS A 25 -0.83 -22.96 -4.00
C HIS A 25 -1.38 -23.99 -5.00
N PRO A 26 -0.66 -25.09 -5.34
CA PRO A 26 -1.23 -26.13 -6.19
C PRO A 26 -2.41 -26.88 -5.56
N PHE A 27 -2.41 -27.01 -4.22
CA PHE A 27 -3.50 -27.67 -3.49
C PHE A 27 -4.81 -26.86 -3.58
N TYR A 28 -4.77 -25.57 -3.25
CA TYR A 28 -5.95 -24.72 -3.26
C TYR A 28 -6.33 -24.19 -4.65
N ARG A 29 -5.42 -24.15 -5.60
CA ARG A 29 -5.61 -23.68 -7.00
C ARG A 29 -6.18 -22.25 -7.06
N GLY A 30 -5.68 -21.35 -6.22
CA GLY A 30 -6.10 -19.98 -6.07
C GLY A 30 -6.49 -19.66 -4.63
N LYS A 31 -6.69 -18.37 -4.34
CA LYS A 31 -6.97 -17.88 -2.98
C LYS A 31 -8.35 -17.25 -2.87
N VAL A 32 -8.99 -16.95 -3.98
CA VAL A 32 -10.29 -16.27 -4.03
C VAL A 32 -11.22 -17.00 -5.00
N GLN A 33 -12.51 -16.94 -4.69
CA GLN A 33 -13.58 -17.45 -5.55
C GLN A 33 -14.80 -16.54 -5.47
N VAL A 34 -15.62 -16.55 -6.51
CA VAL A 34 -16.89 -15.82 -6.53
C VAL A 34 -17.96 -16.65 -5.79
N ALA A 35 -18.73 -15.98 -4.95
CA ALA A 35 -19.87 -16.58 -4.24
C ALA A 35 -21.14 -15.77 -4.50
N PRO A 36 -22.32 -16.44 -4.61
CA PRO A 36 -23.61 -15.76 -4.74
C PRO A 36 -23.92 -14.89 -3.52
N LYS A 37 -24.55 -13.73 -3.76
CA LYS A 37 -25.07 -12.82 -2.70
C LYS A 37 -26.58 -12.90 -2.53
N CYS A 38 -27.30 -13.47 -3.50
CA CYS A 38 -28.75 -13.60 -3.50
C CYS A 38 -29.19 -15.05 -3.25
N PRO A 39 -30.34 -15.26 -2.61
CA PRO A 39 -30.86 -16.60 -2.36
C PRO A 39 -31.35 -17.25 -3.66
N ILE A 40 -31.14 -18.56 -3.76
CA ILE A 40 -31.70 -19.44 -4.80
C ILE A 40 -32.49 -20.55 -4.06
N ARG A 41 -33.80 -20.38 -3.93
CA ARG A 41 -34.71 -21.30 -3.25
C ARG A 41 -35.54 -22.09 -4.24
N ASN A 42 -36.00 -21.40 -5.30
CA ASN A 42 -36.68 -22.00 -6.45
C ASN A 42 -35.97 -21.52 -7.72
N VAL A 43 -35.35 -22.45 -8.43
CA VAL A 43 -34.51 -22.15 -9.61
C VAL A 43 -35.30 -21.35 -10.65
N VAL A 44 -36.54 -21.73 -10.97
CA VAL A 44 -37.36 -21.10 -12.02
C VAL A 44 -37.75 -19.69 -11.63
N ASP A 45 -38.35 -19.54 -10.44
CA ASP A 45 -38.89 -18.26 -9.99
C ASP A 45 -37.79 -17.26 -9.63
N ASP A 46 -36.74 -17.73 -8.93
CA ASP A 46 -35.66 -16.86 -8.49
C ASP A 46 -34.84 -16.38 -9.72
N PHE A 47 -34.55 -17.25 -10.71
CA PHE A 47 -33.86 -16.81 -11.92
C PHE A 47 -34.71 -15.93 -12.83
N ALA A 48 -36.04 -16.02 -12.78
CA ALA A 48 -36.91 -15.06 -13.45
C ALA A 48 -36.76 -13.65 -12.88
N VAL A 49 -36.45 -13.52 -11.59
CA VAL A 49 -36.14 -12.24 -10.92
C VAL A 49 -34.69 -11.80 -11.17
N TRP A 50 -33.71 -12.70 -10.90
CA TRP A 50 -32.30 -12.38 -10.89
C TRP A 50 -31.69 -12.31 -12.30
N TYR A 51 -32.34 -12.89 -13.31
CA TYR A 51 -31.87 -12.88 -14.69
C TYR A 51 -33.02 -12.44 -15.62
N THR A 52 -33.56 -13.33 -16.43
CA THR A 52 -34.57 -12.98 -17.45
C THR A 52 -35.96 -13.46 -17.03
N PRO A 53 -37.00 -12.61 -17.05
CA PRO A 53 -37.08 -11.23 -17.59
C PRO A 53 -36.81 -10.10 -16.58
N GLY A 54 -36.76 -10.38 -15.28
CA GLY A 54 -36.76 -9.37 -14.21
C GLY A 54 -35.64 -8.36 -14.28
N VAL A 55 -34.43 -8.80 -14.67
CA VAL A 55 -33.21 -7.96 -14.72
C VAL A 55 -33.32 -6.74 -15.65
N ALA A 56 -34.26 -6.76 -16.62
CA ALA A 56 -34.47 -5.61 -17.52
C ALA A 56 -34.93 -4.34 -16.77
N ALA A 57 -35.57 -4.47 -15.61
CA ALA A 57 -36.02 -3.31 -14.84
C ALA A 57 -34.85 -2.55 -14.19
N PRO A 58 -33.95 -3.17 -13.39
CA PRO A 58 -32.77 -2.49 -12.86
C PRO A 58 -31.81 -1.98 -13.97
N CYS A 59 -31.68 -2.68 -15.11
CA CYS A 59 -30.88 -2.18 -16.23
C CYS A 59 -31.42 -0.85 -16.79
N ARG A 60 -32.74 -0.71 -16.94
CA ARG A 60 -33.36 0.55 -17.36
C ARG A 60 -33.18 1.65 -16.31
N ALA A 61 -33.34 1.34 -15.03
CA ALA A 61 -33.16 2.29 -13.98
C ALA A 61 -31.71 2.84 -13.94
N ILE A 62 -30.71 1.97 -14.13
CA ILE A 62 -29.28 2.40 -14.26
C ILE A 62 -29.07 3.24 -15.52
N GLN A 63 -29.72 2.92 -16.64
CA GLN A 63 -29.63 3.72 -17.87
C GLN A 63 -30.16 5.15 -17.64
N GLU A 64 -31.23 5.30 -16.86
CA GLU A 64 -31.81 6.61 -16.50
C GLU A 64 -30.98 7.35 -15.45
N ASN A 65 -30.41 6.63 -14.48
CA ASN A 65 -29.56 7.19 -13.43
C ASN A 65 -28.35 6.24 -13.20
N PRO A 66 -27.16 6.55 -13.77
CA PRO A 66 -25.96 5.71 -13.65
C PRO A 66 -25.50 5.44 -12.21
N ASP A 67 -25.78 6.34 -11.26
CA ASP A 67 -25.41 6.16 -9.86
C ASP A 67 -26.12 4.97 -9.20
N LEU A 68 -27.27 4.53 -9.73
CA LEU A 68 -27.96 3.32 -9.28
C LEU A 68 -27.15 2.04 -9.53
N ALA A 69 -26.08 2.08 -10.36
CA ALA A 69 -25.16 0.97 -10.50
C ALA A 69 -24.50 0.59 -9.16
N TYR A 70 -24.27 1.55 -8.27
CA TYR A 70 -23.75 1.30 -6.92
C TYR A 70 -24.76 0.63 -5.98
N GLU A 71 -26.05 0.68 -6.31
CA GLU A 71 -27.12 0.06 -5.48
C GLU A 71 -27.57 -1.29 -6.06
N TYR A 72 -27.63 -1.40 -7.38
CA TYR A 72 -28.22 -2.54 -8.07
C TYR A 72 -27.17 -3.55 -8.57
N SER A 73 -25.88 -3.28 -8.35
CA SER A 73 -24.81 -4.20 -8.73
C SER A 73 -23.73 -4.33 -7.66
N SER A 74 -22.76 -5.21 -7.90
CA SER A 74 -21.58 -5.36 -7.02
C SER A 74 -20.58 -4.22 -7.13
N LYS A 75 -20.77 -3.24 -8.03
CA LYS A 75 -19.90 -2.09 -8.23
C LYS A 75 -19.57 -1.36 -6.93
N SER A 76 -20.54 -1.26 -6.01
CA SER A 76 -20.37 -0.59 -4.70
C SER A 76 -19.26 -1.18 -3.83
N ASN A 77 -18.88 -2.44 -4.04
CA ASN A 77 -17.94 -3.15 -3.18
C ASN A 77 -16.80 -3.85 -3.95
N THR A 78 -16.71 -3.66 -5.26
CA THR A 78 -15.75 -4.40 -6.09
C THR A 78 -14.62 -3.48 -6.57
N VAL A 79 -13.37 -3.92 -6.39
CA VAL A 79 -12.14 -3.23 -6.80
C VAL A 79 -11.39 -4.07 -7.82
N ALA A 80 -10.87 -3.46 -8.89
CA ALA A 80 -9.92 -4.10 -9.79
C ALA A 80 -8.50 -3.93 -9.26
N ILE A 81 -7.74 -5.03 -9.13
CA ILE A 81 -6.29 -4.98 -8.89
C ILE A 81 -5.62 -5.11 -10.25
N ILE A 82 -5.12 -4.00 -10.78
CA ILE A 82 -4.53 -3.93 -12.11
C ILE A 82 -3.01 -3.94 -12.01
N THR A 83 -2.37 -4.86 -12.74
CA THR A 83 -0.92 -5.00 -12.79
C THR A 83 -0.46 -5.39 -14.19
N ASP A 84 0.76 -5.00 -14.55
CA ASP A 84 1.52 -5.58 -15.66
C ASP A 84 2.62 -6.54 -15.16
N SER A 85 2.71 -6.72 -13.84
CA SER A 85 3.66 -7.59 -13.13
C SER A 85 5.15 -7.28 -13.37
N THR A 86 5.49 -6.06 -13.78
CA THR A 86 6.89 -5.67 -14.03
C THR A 86 7.69 -5.36 -12.78
N ARG A 87 7.03 -5.31 -11.59
CA ARG A 87 7.66 -5.02 -10.29
C ARG A 87 7.36 -6.06 -9.21
N VAL A 88 6.89 -7.25 -9.55
CA VAL A 88 6.57 -8.30 -8.57
C VAL A 88 7.77 -8.57 -7.66
N GLN A 89 7.54 -8.45 -6.34
CA GLN A 89 8.58 -8.53 -5.33
C GLN A 89 9.29 -9.89 -5.31
N GLY A 90 10.60 -9.85 -5.06
CA GLY A 90 11.43 -11.05 -4.91
C GLY A 90 11.84 -11.75 -6.20
N LEU A 91 11.21 -11.43 -7.33
CA LEU A 91 11.52 -12.06 -8.61
C LEU A 91 12.59 -11.32 -9.43
N GLN A 92 12.98 -10.12 -9.00
CA GLN A 92 14.01 -9.30 -9.67
C GLN A 92 15.44 -9.61 -9.21
N VAL A 93 15.64 -10.31 -8.10
CA VAL A 93 16.96 -10.67 -7.61
C VAL A 93 17.52 -11.83 -8.43
N GLY A 94 18.29 -11.51 -9.46
CA GLY A 94 18.89 -12.47 -10.39
C GLY A 94 18.22 -12.57 -11.76
N PHE A 95 17.13 -11.84 -12.02
CA PHE A 95 16.40 -11.83 -13.29
C PHE A 95 16.28 -10.40 -13.88
N ALA A 96 17.23 -9.53 -13.62
CA ALA A 96 17.21 -8.10 -13.96
C ALA A 96 16.99 -7.77 -15.45
N GLU A 97 16.96 -8.74 -16.33
CA GLU A 97 16.78 -8.57 -17.78
C GLU A 97 15.53 -9.29 -18.33
N ARG A 98 14.73 -9.93 -17.49
CA ARG A 98 13.54 -10.64 -17.97
C ARG A 98 12.30 -10.11 -17.27
N ASP A 99 11.47 -9.42 -18.04
CA ASP A 99 10.11 -9.09 -17.65
C ASP A 99 9.34 -10.37 -17.29
N ILE A 100 8.75 -10.38 -16.10
CA ILE A 100 7.85 -11.46 -15.72
C ILE A 100 6.64 -11.32 -16.62
N ARG A 101 6.22 -12.44 -17.24
CA ARG A 101 4.94 -12.43 -17.95
C ARG A 101 3.84 -12.07 -16.96
N ALA A 102 2.90 -11.22 -17.34
CA ALA A 102 1.84 -10.72 -16.47
C ALA A 102 1.16 -11.84 -15.64
N VAL A 103 0.98 -13.03 -16.20
CA VAL A 103 0.40 -14.20 -15.52
C VAL A 103 1.22 -14.67 -14.29
N ALA A 104 2.52 -14.42 -14.25
CA ALA A 104 3.34 -14.81 -13.11
C ALA A 104 3.08 -13.97 -11.85
N GLY A 105 2.48 -12.79 -12.00
CA GLY A 105 2.02 -11.96 -10.87
C GLY A 105 0.68 -12.42 -10.27
N LEU A 106 -0.07 -13.27 -10.95
CA LEU A 106 -1.42 -13.65 -10.52
C LEU A 106 -1.48 -14.18 -9.08
N PRO A 107 -0.58 -15.07 -8.61
CA PRO A 107 -0.62 -15.54 -7.24
C PRO A 107 -0.45 -14.42 -6.19
N LEU A 108 0.34 -13.38 -6.50
CA LEU A 108 0.51 -12.23 -5.59
C LEU A 108 -0.75 -11.36 -5.59
N MET A 109 -1.34 -11.09 -6.75
CA MET A 109 -2.58 -10.31 -6.87
C MET A 109 -3.77 -10.99 -6.19
N GLU A 110 -3.85 -12.33 -6.24
CA GLU A 110 -4.83 -13.09 -5.45
C GLU A 110 -4.57 -12.97 -3.93
N GLY A 111 -3.30 -12.93 -3.51
CA GLY A 111 -2.94 -12.65 -2.12
C GLY A 111 -3.41 -11.27 -1.68
N LYS A 112 -3.24 -10.27 -2.54
CA LYS A 112 -3.75 -8.91 -2.33
C LYS A 112 -5.28 -8.89 -2.24
N ALA A 113 -5.97 -9.61 -3.13
CA ALA A 113 -7.43 -9.75 -3.09
C ALA A 113 -7.92 -10.40 -1.79
N LEU A 114 -7.19 -11.38 -1.26
CA LEU A 114 -7.48 -11.99 0.04
C LEU A 114 -7.37 -11.00 1.19
N LEU A 115 -6.33 -10.15 1.20
CA LEU A 115 -6.19 -9.07 2.20
C LEU A 115 -7.32 -8.05 2.08
N PHE A 116 -7.66 -7.60 0.87
CA PHE A 116 -8.81 -6.74 0.63
C PHE A 116 -10.09 -7.31 1.23
N LYS A 117 -10.34 -8.61 1.00
CA LYS A 117 -11.55 -9.29 1.48
C LYS A 117 -11.56 -9.40 3.00
N TYR A 118 -10.48 -9.92 3.59
CA TYR A 118 -10.46 -10.28 5.01
C TYR A 118 -10.33 -9.07 5.92
N LEU A 119 -9.53 -8.05 5.53
CA LEU A 119 -9.25 -6.87 6.35
C LEU A 119 -10.15 -5.68 6.00
N GLY A 120 -10.61 -5.56 4.76
CA GLY A 120 -11.43 -4.44 4.29
C GLY A 120 -12.88 -4.78 3.94
N GLY A 121 -13.25 -6.07 3.91
CA GLY A 121 -14.56 -6.51 3.43
C GLY A 121 -14.80 -6.22 1.94
N VAL A 122 -13.74 -5.95 1.16
CA VAL A 122 -13.80 -5.53 -0.25
C VAL A 122 -13.62 -6.74 -1.17
N ASP A 123 -14.45 -6.82 -2.20
CA ASP A 123 -14.37 -7.84 -3.24
C ASP A 123 -13.36 -7.37 -4.32
N ALA A 124 -12.13 -7.84 -4.26
CA ALA A 124 -11.08 -7.42 -5.19
C ALA A 124 -10.81 -8.49 -6.25
N ILE A 125 -10.69 -8.06 -7.50
CA ILE A 125 -10.52 -8.93 -8.68
C ILE A 125 -9.17 -8.65 -9.33
N PRO A 126 -8.25 -9.64 -9.37
CA PRO A 126 -6.98 -9.53 -10.07
C PRO A 126 -7.16 -9.37 -11.59
N ILE A 127 -6.51 -8.37 -12.18
CA ILE A 127 -6.47 -8.09 -13.61
C ILE A 127 -5.01 -7.94 -14.04
N CYS A 128 -4.41 -9.05 -14.49
CA CYS A 128 -3.05 -9.04 -15.02
C CYS A 128 -3.08 -8.70 -16.51
N LEU A 129 -2.59 -7.51 -16.89
CA LEU A 129 -2.62 -7.01 -18.25
C LEU A 129 -1.44 -7.57 -19.08
N GLY A 130 -1.71 -8.02 -20.28
CA GLY A 130 -0.70 -8.52 -21.24
C GLY A 130 0.05 -7.41 -21.97
N THR A 131 0.14 -6.22 -21.40
CA THR A 131 0.86 -5.07 -21.95
C THR A 131 1.72 -4.40 -20.90
N GLN A 132 2.77 -3.70 -21.32
CA GLN A 132 3.63 -2.86 -20.50
C GLN A 132 3.56 -1.38 -20.91
N ASP A 133 2.79 -1.07 -21.93
CA ASP A 133 2.58 0.30 -22.40
C ASP A 133 1.72 1.07 -21.38
N PRO A 134 2.22 2.19 -20.83
CA PRO A 134 1.47 2.97 -19.85
C PRO A 134 0.16 3.54 -20.39
N ASP A 135 0.08 3.85 -21.69
CA ASP A 135 -1.14 4.39 -22.28
C ASP A 135 -2.21 3.31 -22.49
N GLU A 136 -1.79 2.08 -22.80
CA GLU A 136 -2.70 0.93 -22.83
C GLU A 136 -3.20 0.55 -21.43
N ILE A 137 -2.35 0.65 -20.39
CA ILE A 137 -2.76 0.43 -19.00
C ILE A 137 -3.81 1.47 -18.57
N VAL A 138 -3.59 2.75 -18.91
CA VAL A 138 -4.56 3.83 -18.65
C VAL A 138 -5.88 3.53 -19.36
N LEU A 139 -5.83 3.16 -20.64
CA LEU A 139 -7.01 2.87 -21.45
C LEU A 139 -7.78 1.66 -20.92
N ALA A 140 -7.09 0.58 -20.57
CA ALA A 140 -7.69 -0.61 -19.95
C ALA A 140 -8.40 -0.25 -18.64
N THR A 141 -7.77 0.58 -17.79
CA THR A 141 -8.35 1.05 -16.53
C THR A 141 -9.65 1.83 -16.78
N LYS A 142 -9.67 2.73 -17.75
CA LYS A 142 -10.88 3.49 -18.14
C LYS A 142 -12.00 2.55 -18.64
N TRP A 143 -11.68 1.55 -19.43
CA TRP A 143 -12.67 0.59 -19.92
C TRP A 143 -13.28 -0.29 -18.82
N LEU A 144 -12.53 -0.55 -17.76
CA LEU A 144 -13.01 -1.34 -16.62
C LEU A 144 -13.85 -0.52 -15.63
N GLN A 145 -13.74 0.80 -15.63
CA GLN A 145 -14.44 1.71 -14.70
C GLN A 145 -15.96 1.44 -14.55
N PRO A 146 -16.74 1.11 -15.61
CA PRO A 146 -18.16 0.85 -15.44
C PRO A 146 -18.48 -0.27 -14.47
N SER A 147 -17.61 -1.29 -14.35
CA SER A 147 -17.85 -2.50 -13.52
C SER A 147 -17.31 -2.41 -12.11
N PHE A 148 -16.41 -1.48 -11.81
CA PHE A 148 -15.70 -1.40 -10.54
C PHE A 148 -15.98 -0.10 -9.78
N GLY A 149 -16.00 -0.18 -8.47
CA GLY A 149 -16.12 0.98 -7.57
C GLY A 149 -14.78 1.67 -7.30
N GLY A 150 -13.67 1.01 -7.63
CA GLY A 150 -12.31 1.54 -7.49
C GLY A 150 -11.27 0.68 -8.19
N VAL A 151 -10.07 1.20 -8.32
CA VAL A 151 -8.92 0.52 -8.94
C VAL A 151 -7.69 0.64 -8.05
N ASN A 152 -7.08 -0.49 -7.76
CA ASN A 152 -5.74 -0.58 -7.18
C ASN A 152 -4.73 -0.96 -8.25
N LEU A 153 -3.80 -0.06 -8.54
CA LEU A 153 -2.64 -0.34 -9.38
C LEU A 153 -1.56 -1.00 -8.51
N GLU A 154 -0.95 -2.07 -9.02
CA GLU A 154 0.02 -2.87 -8.25
C GLU A 154 1.18 -3.31 -9.12
N ASP A 155 2.39 -3.32 -8.54
CA ASP A 155 3.60 -3.92 -9.14
C ASP A 155 3.92 -3.42 -10.57
N ILE A 156 3.64 -2.16 -10.87
CA ILE A 156 4.01 -1.49 -12.11
C ILE A 156 5.35 -0.79 -11.92
N SER A 157 6.34 -1.09 -12.76
CA SER A 157 7.69 -0.54 -12.62
C SER A 157 7.76 0.96 -12.91
N GLN A 158 8.70 1.65 -12.23
CA GLN A 158 9.02 3.04 -12.54
C GLN A 158 9.81 3.14 -13.88
N PRO A 159 9.70 4.25 -14.64
CA PRO A 159 8.92 5.48 -14.32
C PRO A 159 7.44 5.40 -14.72
N LYS A 160 7.02 4.37 -15.47
CA LYS A 160 5.67 4.29 -16.04
C LYS A 160 4.57 4.31 -14.97
N CYS A 161 4.82 3.75 -13.77
CA CYS A 161 3.85 3.78 -12.67
C CYS A 161 3.42 5.21 -12.27
N PHE A 162 4.33 6.18 -12.30
CA PHE A 162 4.00 7.59 -12.04
C PHE A 162 3.09 8.14 -13.15
N ARG A 163 3.49 7.94 -14.41
CA ARG A 163 2.72 8.41 -15.57
C ARG A 163 1.31 7.81 -15.61
N VAL A 164 1.15 6.52 -15.30
CA VAL A 164 -0.15 5.85 -15.27
C VAL A 164 -1.05 6.46 -14.20
N LEU A 165 -0.54 6.60 -12.96
CA LEU A 165 -1.30 7.17 -11.86
C LEU A 165 -1.68 8.63 -12.13
N ASP A 166 -0.72 9.46 -12.55
CA ASP A 166 -0.94 10.89 -12.82
C ASP A 166 -1.98 11.10 -13.92
N LYS A 167 -1.91 10.33 -15.02
CA LYS A 167 -2.89 10.40 -16.11
C LYS A 167 -4.29 10.02 -15.63
N LEU A 168 -4.43 8.94 -14.86
CA LEU A 168 -5.74 8.50 -14.36
C LEU A 168 -6.32 9.47 -13.33
N ARG A 169 -5.51 10.03 -12.44
CA ARG A 169 -5.98 11.00 -11.42
C ARG A 169 -6.32 12.36 -12.01
N SER A 170 -5.67 12.77 -13.09
CA SER A 170 -5.92 14.05 -13.76
C SER A 170 -7.00 13.99 -14.85
N ASP A 171 -7.43 12.80 -15.26
CA ASP A 171 -8.43 12.61 -16.30
C ASP A 171 -9.85 12.83 -15.75
N PRO A 172 -10.59 13.84 -16.23
CA PRO A 172 -11.93 14.13 -15.74
C PRO A 172 -12.97 13.04 -16.06
N ASP A 173 -12.66 12.14 -17.00
CA ASP A 173 -13.52 11.00 -17.32
C ASP A 173 -13.34 9.82 -16.35
N VAL A 174 -12.36 9.90 -15.44
CA VAL A 174 -12.14 8.88 -14.40
C VAL A 174 -12.85 9.34 -13.13
N GLU A 175 -14.00 8.73 -12.85
CA GLU A 175 -14.90 9.10 -11.74
C GLU A 175 -14.95 8.06 -10.62
N ILE A 176 -13.98 7.17 -10.55
CA ILE A 176 -13.81 6.19 -9.48
C ILE A 176 -12.43 6.35 -8.84
N PRO A 177 -12.26 5.97 -7.56
CA PRO A 177 -10.96 6.00 -6.89
C PRO A 177 -9.92 5.17 -7.64
N VAL A 178 -8.76 5.77 -7.92
CA VAL A 178 -7.57 5.09 -8.45
C VAL A 178 -6.42 5.30 -7.47
N TRP A 179 -5.81 4.21 -7.07
CA TRP A 179 -4.74 4.13 -6.09
C TRP A 179 -3.57 3.32 -6.62
N HIS A 180 -2.36 3.68 -6.31
CA HIS A 180 -1.19 2.85 -6.57
C HIS A 180 -0.52 2.50 -5.23
N ASP A 181 -0.71 1.26 -4.80
CA ASP A 181 -0.38 0.88 -3.44
C ASP A 181 1.11 0.89 -3.12
N ASP A 182 1.97 0.49 -4.07
CA ASP A 182 3.43 0.58 -3.89
C ASP A 182 3.93 2.02 -3.68
N GLN A 183 3.17 3.00 -4.17
CA GLN A 183 3.49 4.42 -4.03
C GLN A 183 2.79 5.00 -2.79
N GLN A 184 1.50 5.14 -2.86
CA GLN A 184 0.68 5.87 -1.89
C GLN A 184 0.48 5.06 -0.60
N GLY A 185 0.20 3.74 -0.69
CA GLY A 185 0.01 2.89 0.49
C GLY A 185 1.29 2.78 1.32
N THR A 186 2.42 2.60 0.63
CA THR A 186 3.71 2.57 1.32
C THR A 186 4.06 3.92 1.94
N ALA A 187 3.80 5.06 1.25
CA ALA A 187 4.00 6.39 1.83
C ALA A 187 3.09 6.62 3.05
N THR A 188 1.84 6.16 3.01
CA THR A 188 0.87 6.27 4.11
C THR A 188 1.35 5.54 5.36
N VAL A 189 1.76 4.28 5.24
CA VAL A 189 2.23 3.52 6.41
C VAL A 189 3.56 4.03 6.95
N ILE A 190 4.46 4.53 6.10
CA ILE A 190 5.69 5.22 6.54
C ILE A 190 5.33 6.44 7.37
N LEU A 191 4.38 7.25 6.90
CA LEU A 191 3.92 8.42 7.65
C LEU A 191 3.33 8.03 9.00
N ALA A 192 2.47 7.02 9.06
CA ALA A 192 1.91 6.50 10.31
C ALA A 192 3.02 6.11 11.32
N GLY A 193 4.02 5.37 10.85
CA GLY A 193 5.18 5.00 11.66
C GLY A 193 6.00 6.19 12.12
N LEU A 194 6.24 7.18 11.23
CA LEU A 194 7.00 8.39 11.56
C LEU A 194 6.29 9.28 12.59
N ILE A 195 4.95 9.39 12.55
CA ILE A 195 4.17 10.14 13.55
C ILE A 195 4.52 9.64 14.97
N ASN A 196 4.52 8.34 15.17
CA ASN A 196 4.79 7.76 16.48
C ASN A 196 6.29 7.71 16.81
N ALA A 197 7.13 7.40 15.82
CA ALA A 197 8.58 7.38 16.02
C ALA A 197 9.13 8.76 16.44
N LEU A 198 8.68 9.85 15.78
CA LEU A 198 9.09 11.20 16.14
C LEU A 198 8.61 11.60 17.56
N ARG A 199 7.42 11.14 17.96
CA ARG A 199 6.92 11.34 19.32
C ARG A 199 7.80 10.66 20.36
N ILE A 200 8.26 9.44 20.09
CA ILE A 200 9.15 8.67 20.98
C ILE A 200 10.48 9.40 21.16
N VAL A 201 11.09 9.85 20.06
CA VAL A 201 12.40 10.52 20.08
C VAL A 201 12.32 12.02 20.43
N GLY A 202 11.11 12.58 20.60
CA GLY A 202 10.90 13.97 20.98
C GLY A 202 11.34 15.00 19.93
N LYS A 203 11.34 14.63 18.66
CA LYS A 203 11.74 15.53 17.55
C LYS A 203 10.54 16.10 16.82
N ARG A 204 10.69 17.32 16.29
CA ARG A 204 9.64 18.06 15.58
C ARG A 204 9.79 17.93 14.06
N TRP A 205 8.68 17.85 13.35
CA TRP A 205 8.63 17.75 11.89
C TRP A 205 9.41 18.85 11.17
N ASP A 206 9.34 20.08 11.65
CA ASP A 206 9.99 21.25 11.02
C ASP A 206 11.49 21.37 11.30
N GLU A 207 12.03 20.54 12.19
CA GLU A 207 13.42 20.54 12.63
C GLU A 207 14.23 19.37 12.10
N ILE A 208 13.57 18.25 11.77
CA ILE A 208 14.27 17.03 11.34
C ILE A 208 14.95 17.15 9.99
N ARG A 209 16.06 16.42 9.87
CA ARG A 209 16.76 16.14 8.62
C ARG A 209 16.42 14.72 8.18
N VAL A 210 15.99 14.58 6.93
CA VAL A 210 15.53 13.29 6.39
C VAL A 210 16.43 12.83 5.26
N ALA A 211 16.96 11.61 5.36
CA ALA A 211 17.68 10.92 4.30
C ALA A 211 16.74 9.88 3.64
N LEU A 212 16.42 10.05 2.37
CA LEU A 212 15.65 9.10 1.57
C LEU A 212 16.59 8.33 0.66
N ILE A 213 16.79 7.04 0.94
CA ILE A 213 17.70 6.18 0.19
C ILE A 213 16.90 5.36 -0.83
N GLY A 214 17.10 5.70 -2.11
CA GLY A 214 16.29 5.26 -3.23
C GLY A 214 15.37 6.38 -3.73
N ALA A 215 15.47 6.77 -4.99
CA ALA A 215 14.61 7.77 -5.64
C ALA A 215 13.60 7.06 -6.55
N GLY A 216 12.77 6.20 -5.95
CA GLY A 216 11.83 5.33 -6.65
C GLY A 216 10.39 5.48 -6.22
N ALA A 217 9.59 4.43 -6.51
CA ALA A 217 8.15 4.39 -6.29
C ALA A 217 7.72 4.61 -4.83
N VAL A 218 8.59 4.43 -3.85
CA VAL A 218 8.31 4.67 -2.43
C VAL A 218 8.66 6.11 -2.03
N ASN A 219 9.92 6.50 -2.19
CA ASN A 219 10.44 7.74 -1.61
C ASN A 219 10.04 9.01 -2.39
N VAL A 220 9.77 8.91 -3.70
CA VAL A 220 9.27 10.06 -4.46
C VAL A 220 7.86 10.45 -4.03
N PRO A 221 6.88 9.53 -3.94
CA PRO A 221 5.54 9.85 -3.44
C PRO A 221 5.49 10.15 -1.93
N LEU A 222 6.46 9.74 -1.14
CA LEU A 222 6.53 10.06 0.30
C LEU A 222 6.78 11.56 0.54
N LEU A 223 7.47 12.24 -0.36
CA LEU A 223 7.84 13.66 -0.16
C LEU A 223 6.66 14.59 0.08
N PRO A 224 5.57 14.59 -0.72
CA PRO A 224 4.39 15.39 -0.45
C PRO A 224 3.81 15.14 0.94
N PHE A 225 3.81 13.90 1.42
CA PHE A 225 3.31 13.53 2.76
C PHE A 225 4.18 14.12 3.86
N LEU A 226 5.51 14.06 3.73
CA LEU A 226 6.45 14.67 4.67
C LEU A 226 6.28 16.20 4.73
N VAL A 227 6.15 16.84 3.56
CA VAL A 227 5.96 18.30 3.49
C VAL A 227 4.61 18.70 4.10
N ALA A 228 3.53 17.98 3.80
CA ALA A 228 2.21 18.22 4.40
C ALA A 228 2.23 18.05 5.93
N SER A 229 3.09 17.16 6.46
CA SER A 229 3.29 16.98 7.90
C SER A 229 4.21 18.03 8.54
N GLY A 230 4.81 18.91 7.75
CA GLY A 230 5.63 20.03 8.25
C GLY A 230 7.14 19.91 8.03
N VAL A 231 7.62 18.86 7.36
CA VAL A 231 9.05 18.74 7.01
C VAL A 231 9.42 19.81 5.98
N LYS A 232 10.48 20.55 6.26
CA LYS A 232 11.04 21.49 5.27
C LYS A 232 11.74 20.72 4.16
N LEU A 233 11.30 20.90 2.92
CA LEU A 233 11.84 20.16 1.78
C LEU A 233 13.35 20.32 1.62
N GLY A 234 13.90 21.50 1.97
CA GLY A 234 15.34 21.75 2.01
C GLY A 234 16.14 20.87 2.99
N ASN A 235 15.49 20.32 4.03
CA ASN A 235 16.09 19.40 4.99
C ASN A 235 16.04 17.93 4.52
N VAL A 236 15.46 17.66 3.36
CA VAL A 236 15.37 16.30 2.79
C VAL A 236 16.52 16.10 1.82
N VAL A 237 17.27 15.02 2.00
CA VAL A 237 18.33 14.59 1.09
C VAL A 237 17.94 13.27 0.46
N VAL A 238 17.77 13.24 -0.85
CA VAL A 238 17.42 12.03 -1.59
C VAL A 238 18.65 11.49 -2.32
N CYS A 239 18.91 10.19 -2.17
CA CYS A 239 20.06 9.52 -2.79
C CYS A 239 19.58 8.39 -3.70
N ASP A 240 19.95 8.41 -4.98
CA ASP A 240 19.73 7.30 -5.90
C ASP A 240 20.99 6.43 -6.07
N SER A 241 20.96 5.47 -6.99
CA SER A 241 22.10 4.58 -7.27
C SER A 241 23.38 5.28 -7.76
N LYS A 242 23.27 6.56 -8.15
CA LYS A 242 24.40 7.38 -8.62
C LYS A 242 24.84 8.46 -7.61
N GLY A 243 24.15 8.53 -6.47
CA GLY A 243 24.43 9.46 -5.39
C GLY A 243 23.29 10.43 -5.09
N ILE A 244 23.61 11.45 -4.29
CA ILE A 244 22.65 12.46 -3.83
C ILE A 244 22.11 13.26 -5.02
N LEU A 245 20.79 13.52 -4.99
CA LEU A 245 20.13 14.39 -5.96
C LEU A 245 20.42 15.85 -5.65
N HIS A 246 20.80 16.60 -6.68
CA HIS A 246 21.11 18.04 -6.61
C HIS A 246 20.95 18.68 -8.01
N PRO A 247 20.87 20.01 -8.15
CA PRO A 247 20.56 20.68 -9.42
C PRO A 247 21.55 20.37 -10.58
N GLU A 248 22.77 20.00 -10.29
CA GLU A 248 23.79 19.71 -11.31
C GLU A 248 23.79 18.24 -11.81
N ARG A 249 22.80 17.43 -11.43
CA ARG A 249 22.62 16.04 -11.90
C ARG A 249 22.12 16.02 -13.36
N LYS A 250 23.04 16.20 -14.30
CA LYS A 250 22.76 16.23 -15.75
C LYS A 250 22.07 14.95 -16.26
N ASP A 251 22.38 13.81 -15.66
CA ASP A 251 21.74 12.54 -16.00
C ASP A 251 20.25 12.46 -15.62
N VAL A 252 19.83 13.20 -14.60
CA VAL A 252 18.43 13.36 -14.22
C VAL A 252 17.78 14.44 -15.08
N GLU A 253 18.46 15.57 -15.29
CA GLU A 253 17.98 16.66 -16.16
C GLU A 253 17.65 16.17 -17.57
N GLN A 254 18.48 15.33 -18.16
CA GLN A 254 18.27 14.75 -19.50
C GLN A 254 17.02 13.85 -19.59
N LYS A 255 16.51 13.37 -18.46
CA LYS A 255 15.34 12.50 -18.35
C LYS A 255 14.19 13.16 -17.59
N LYS A 256 14.19 14.49 -17.49
CA LYS A 256 13.21 15.23 -16.68
C LYS A 256 11.75 15.01 -17.11
N ASP A 257 11.54 14.74 -18.40
CA ASP A 257 10.19 14.50 -18.93
C ASP A 257 9.64 13.12 -18.54
N ASP A 258 10.53 12.11 -18.40
CA ASP A 258 10.18 10.78 -17.94
C ASP A 258 10.13 10.67 -16.41
N TYR A 259 10.94 11.48 -15.71
CA TYR A 259 11.12 11.47 -14.24
C TYR A 259 10.92 12.88 -13.66
N ALA A 260 9.82 13.55 -13.99
CA ALA A 260 9.55 14.93 -13.58
C ALA A 260 9.68 15.13 -12.06
N GLY A 261 9.09 14.24 -11.25
CA GLY A 261 9.18 14.31 -9.79
C GLY A 261 10.62 14.18 -9.27
N LYS A 262 11.42 13.34 -9.90
CA LYS A 262 12.85 13.19 -9.51
C LYS A 262 13.66 14.44 -9.87
N TRP A 263 13.36 15.08 -11.00
CA TRP A 263 13.98 16.35 -11.36
C TRP A 263 13.56 17.49 -10.42
N GLN A 264 12.28 17.55 -10.07
CA GLN A 264 11.80 18.50 -9.07
C GLN A 264 12.54 18.36 -7.74
N ILE A 265 12.76 17.11 -7.27
CA ILE A 265 13.56 16.84 -6.07
C ILE A 265 14.98 17.42 -6.19
N CYS A 266 15.63 17.26 -7.36
CA CYS A 266 16.96 17.85 -7.58
C CYS A 266 16.99 19.36 -7.40
N MET A 267 15.90 20.04 -7.75
CA MET A 267 15.82 21.51 -7.74
C MET A 267 15.38 22.08 -6.38
N GLU A 268 14.55 21.37 -5.62
CA GLU A 268 13.85 21.93 -4.46
C GLU A 268 14.32 21.37 -3.11
N SER A 269 14.93 20.18 -3.10
CA SER A 269 15.45 19.54 -1.87
C SER A 269 16.92 19.85 -1.61
N ASN A 270 17.50 19.29 -0.52
CA ASN A 270 18.93 19.36 -0.23
C ASN A 270 19.51 20.79 -0.21
N ALA A 271 18.91 21.68 0.60
CA ALA A 271 19.32 23.09 0.68
C ALA A 271 20.78 23.29 1.10
N GLU A 272 21.39 22.33 1.79
CA GLU A 272 22.81 22.35 2.15
C GLU A 272 23.73 22.04 0.96
N GLY A 273 23.18 21.64 -0.18
CA GLY A 273 23.97 21.29 -1.39
C GLY A 273 24.87 20.07 -1.18
N ARG A 274 24.46 19.13 -0.35
CA ARG A 274 25.22 17.90 -0.07
C ARG A 274 25.44 17.11 -1.36
N ARG A 275 26.62 16.49 -1.46
CA ARG A 275 27.04 15.64 -2.59
C ARG A 275 27.66 14.36 -2.05
N GLY A 276 27.69 13.33 -2.86
CA GLY A 276 28.28 12.04 -2.50
C GLY A 276 27.24 10.92 -2.54
N GLY A 277 27.45 9.89 -1.74
CA GLY A 277 26.61 8.70 -1.70
C GLY A 277 25.69 8.61 -0.48
N ILE A 278 25.34 7.39 -0.12
CA ILE A 278 24.43 7.09 1.00
C ILE A 278 25.02 7.58 2.33
N ALA A 279 26.32 7.38 2.56
CA ALA A 279 26.98 7.81 3.79
C ALA A 279 26.84 9.32 4.04
N GLU A 280 27.00 10.12 2.99
CA GLU A 280 26.87 11.58 3.07
C GLU A 280 25.41 12.00 3.24
N ALA A 281 24.47 11.28 2.63
CA ALA A 281 23.04 11.54 2.79
C ALA A 281 22.58 11.27 4.25
N MET A 282 23.06 10.20 4.86
CA MET A 282 22.68 9.80 6.21
C MET A 282 23.39 10.59 7.31
N ARG A 283 24.55 11.19 7.04
CA ARG A 283 25.33 11.91 8.06
C ARG A 283 24.56 13.02 8.72
N GLY A 284 24.32 12.90 10.04
CA GLY A 284 23.57 13.86 10.84
C GLY A 284 22.07 13.91 10.48
N ALA A 285 21.53 12.96 9.76
CA ALA A 285 20.10 12.83 9.51
C ALA A 285 19.39 12.28 10.75
N ASP A 286 18.21 12.81 11.07
CA ASP A 286 17.35 12.32 12.16
C ASP A 286 16.53 11.10 11.72
N VAL A 287 16.16 11.06 10.46
CA VAL A 287 15.34 10.01 9.86
C VAL A 287 16.03 9.48 8.61
N CYS A 288 16.12 8.17 8.47
CA CYS A 288 16.47 7.48 7.25
C CYS A 288 15.32 6.59 6.80
N VAL A 289 14.81 6.79 5.58
CA VAL A 289 13.89 5.86 4.92
C VAL A 289 14.59 5.26 3.72
N ALA A 290 14.87 3.96 3.79
CA ALA A 290 15.52 3.24 2.72
C ALA A 290 14.51 2.34 1.99
N ALA A 291 14.35 2.56 0.70
CA ALA A 291 13.57 1.77 -0.22
C ALA A 291 14.37 1.62 -1.53
N SER A 292 15.42 0.83 -1.45
CA SER A 292 16.45 0.74 -2.48
C SER A 292 16.60 -0.69 -3.00
N ARG A 293 17.81 -1.21 -3.06
CA ARG A 293 18.08 -2.58 -3.48
C ARG A 293 18.00 -3.55 -2.29
N PRO A 294 17.42 -4.74 -2.44
CA PRO A 294 17.50 -5.75 -1.41
C PRO A 294 18.92 -6.18 -1.09
N GLY A 295 19.17 -6.47 0.17
CA GLY A 295 20.40 -7.08 0.63
C GLY A 295 21.02 -6.38 1.83
N PRO A 296 21.55 -7.17 2.80
CA PRO A 296 22.32 -6.63 3.90
C PRO A 296 23.59 -5.97 3.33
N ASN A 297 23.99 -4.88 3.93
CA ASN A 297 25.10 -4.02 3.49
C ASN A 297 24.77 -3.06 2.32
N ALA A 298 23.52 -2.88 1.96
CA ALA A 298 23.12 -1.71 1.16
C ALA A 298 23.22 -0.42 2.01
N ILE A 299 22.98 -0.54 3.33
CA ILE A 299 23.33 0.44 4.36
C ILE A 299 24.32 -0.24 5.33
N LEU A 300 25.38 0.49 5.71
CA LEU A 300 26.39 -0.01 6.63
C LEU A 300 26.15 0.53 8.05
N PRO A 301 26.46 -0.25 9.12
CA PRO A 301 26.29 0.18 10.50
C PRO A 301 26.99 1.51 10.82
N GLU A 302 28.18 1.76 10.28
CA GLU A 302 28.91 3.02 10.47
C GLU A 302 28.19 4.24 9.88
N TRP A 303 27.32 4.07 8.90
CA TRP A 303 26.51 5.17 8.35
C TRP A 303 25.33 5.48 9.26
N VAL A 304 24.75 4.46 9.92
CA VAL A 304 23.72 4.64 10.95
C VAL A 304 24.34 5.32 12.18
N ALA A 305 25.54 4.90 12.62
CA ALA A 305 26.26 5.52 13.71
C ALA A 305 26.64 7.01 13.45
N ALA A 306 26.70 7.42 12.19
CA ALA A 306 26.95 8.81 11.80
C ALA A 306 25.68 9.68 11.68
N MET A 307 24.49 9.12 11.92
CA MET A 307 23.23 9.86 11.99
C MET A 307 23.17 10.72 13.27
N ALA A 308 22.14 11.51 13.41
CA ALA A 308 21.88 12.26 14.64
C ALA A 308 21.52 11.32 15.80
N ASP A 309 21.75 11.79 17.03
CA ASP A 309 21.28 11.09 18.23
C ASP A 309 19.75 10.84 18.16
N GLU A 310 19.30 9.75 18.76
CA GLU A 310 17.88 9.36 18.71
C GLU A 310 17.35 9.25 17.28
N SER A 311 18.09 8.59 16.40
CA SER A 311 17.74 8.45 14.97
C SER A 311 16.67 7.37 14.73
N ILE A 312 15.90 7.58 13.65
CA ILE A 312 14.86 6.68 13.16
C ILE A 312 15.32 6.08 11.83
N VAL A 313 15.27 4.75 11.70
CA VAL A 313 15.73 4.04 10.50
C VAL A 313 14.66 3.06 10.02
N PHE A 314 14.06 3.33 8.86
CA PHE A 314 13.14 2.43 8.18
C PHE A 314 13.80 1.82 6.95
N THR A 315 13.86 0.48 6.89
CA THR A 315 14.50 -0.29 5.81
C THR A 315 13.48 -1.23 5.17
N LEU A 316 13.05 -0.89 3.96
CA LEU A 316 11.81 -1.42 3.36
C LEU A 316 12.06 -2.38 2.19
N ALA A 317 13.30 -2.68 1.85
CA ALA A 317 13.60 -3.64 0.79
C ALA A 317 13.17 -5.06 1.18
N ASN A 318 12.58 -5.78 0.21
CA ASN A 318 12.17 -7.17 0.34
C ASN A 318 12.91 -8.05 -0.67
N PRO A 319 13.20 -9.32 -0.35
CA PRO A 319 12.92 -10.03 0.91
C PRO A 319 13.94 -9.76 2.03
N ILE A 320 15.02 -9.05 1.76
CA ILE A 320 16.11 -8.76 2.70
C ILE A 320 16.24 -7.24 2.83
N PRO A 321 16.13 -6.68 4.06
CA PRO A 321 16.26 -5.25 4.29
C PRO A 321 17.67 -4.74 3.96
N GLU A 322 17.81 -3.44 3.75
CA GLU A 322 19.09 -2.77 3.44
C GLU A 322 20.13 -2.90 4.55
N ILE A 323 19.68 -2.97 5.79
CA ILE A 323 20.43 -3.33 6.99
C ILE A 323 19.49 -4.10 7.91
N TRP A 324 20.01 -5.06 8.67
CA TRP A 324 19.18 -5.79 9.61
C TRP A 324 18.78 -4.91 10.82
N PRO A 325 17.55 -5.05 11.36
CA PRO A 325 17.08 -4.22 12.47
C PRO A 325 18.00 -4.24 13.71
N TRP A 326 18.58 -5.40 14.05
CA TRP A 326 19.52 -5.50 15.16
C TRP A 326 20.83 -4.76 14.88
N GLU A 327 21.37 -4.81 13.65
CA GLU A 327 22.58 -4.09 13.26
C GLU A 327 22.37 -2.56 13.33
N ALA A 328 21.18 -2.09 12.88
CA ALA A 328 20.81 -0.68 12.98
C ALA A 328 20.67 -0.22 14.45
N LYS A 329 20.06 -1.04 15.32
CA LYS A 329 19.95 -0.75 16.76
C LYS A 329 21.31 -0.77 17.45
N GLU A 330 22.17 -1.74 17.16
CA GLU A 330 23.56 -1.81 17.68
C GLU A 330 24.38 -0.60 17.23
N ALA A 331 24.13 -0.06 16.06
CA ALA A 331 24.77 1.13 15.51
C ALA A 331 24.21 2.46 16.09
N GLY A 332 23.19 2.41 16.96
CA GLY A 332 22.66 3.57 17.67
C GLY A 332 21.31 4.10 17.20
N ALA A 333 20.64 3.45 16.23
CA ALA A 333 19.28 3.82 15.87
C ALA A 333 18.30 3.57 17.02
N ARG A 334 17.49 4.58 17.37
CA ARG A 334 16.53 4.50 18.48
C ARG A 334 15.29 3.72 18.07
N VAL A 335 14.73 4.02 16.92
CA VAL A 335 13.54 3.35 16.37
C VAL A 335 13.89 2.75 15.02
N VAL A 336 13.61 1.47 14.85
CA VAL A 336 13.85 0.75 13.60
C VAL A 336 12.56 0.10 13.13
N GLY A 337 12.23 0.29 11.84
CA GLY A 337 11.10 -0.36 11.18
C GLY A 337 11.54 -1.07 9.89
N THR A 338 10.81 -2.10 9.51
CA THR A 338 11.05 -2.88 8.28
C THR A 338 9.72 -3.31 7.65
N SER A 339 9.71 -3.60 6.36
CA SER A 339 8.53 -4.16 5.69
C SER A 339 8.20 -5.60 6.09
N ARG A 340 9.08 -6.29 6.83
CA ARG A 340 8.94 -7.71 7.19
C ARG A 340 8.11 -7.89 8.45
N GLY A 341 7.14 -8.83 8.40
CA GLY A 341 6.26 -9.15 9.53
C GLY A 341 6.88 -10.02 10.63
N ASP A 342 8.12 -10.47 10.45
CA ASP A 342 8.85 -11.24 11.46
C ASP A 342 9.71 -10.35 12.39
N PHE A 343 9.63 -9.02 12.23
CA PHE A 343 10.26 -8.01 13.09
C PHE A 343 9.23 -7.07 13.67
N PRO A 344 9.52 -6.43 14.80
CA PRO A 344 8.75 -5.30 15.31
C PRO A 344 8.66 -4.16 14.28
N ASN A 345 7.62 -3.33 14.41
CA ASN A 345 7.41 -2.16 13.55
C ASN A 345 7.34 -2.54 12.06
N GLN A 346 6.41 -3.42 11.71
CA GLN A 346 6.18 -3.80 10.32
C GLN A 346 5.59 -2.61 9.53
N ILE A 347 6.42 -1.92 8.77
CA ILE A 347 6.02 -0.85 7.85
C ILE A 347 5.62 -1.48 6.53
N ASN A 348 4.36 -1.90 6.43
CA ASN A 348 3.81 -2.58 5.27
C ASN A 348 2.45 -2.00 4.89
N ASN A 349 2.23 -1.77 3.60
CA ASN A 349 1.01 -1.17 3.06
C ASN A 349 -0.27 -1.97 3.34
N SER A 350 -0.16 -3.26 3.71
CA SER A 350 -1.29 -4.08 4.15
C SER A 350 -2.03 -3.52 5.37
N LEU A 351 -1.40 -2.63 6.12
CA LEU A 351 -2.01 -1.93 7.25
C LEU A 351 -2.94 -0.78 6.83
N VAL A 352 -2.91 -0.34 5.57
CA VAL A 352 -3.62 0.89 5.17
C VAL A 352 -4.55 0.70 3.96
N PHE A 353 -4.16 0.01 2.88
CA PHE A 353 -5.01 -0.04 1.70
C PHE A 353 -6.41 -0.67 1.94
N PRO A 354 -6.59 -1.66 2.83
CA PRO A 354 -7.93 -2.23 3.04
C PRO A 354 -8.90 -1.22 3.65
N GLY A 355 -8.47 -0.46 4.64
CA GLY A 355 -9.25 0.59 5.29
C GLY A 355 -9.51 1.78 4.35
N ILE A 356 -8.48 2.24 3.62
CA ILE A 356 -8.62 3.31 2.62
C ILE A 356 -9.70 2.96 1.59
N PHE A 357 -9.63 1.77 0.97
CA PHE A 357 -10.64 1.37 0.00
C PHE A 357 -12.02 1.17 0.62
N ARG A 358 -12.11 0.63 1.83
CA ARG A 358 -13.38 0.56 2.54
C ARG A 358 -14.00 1.95 2.72
N GLY A 359 -13.22 2.92 3.16
CA GLY A 359 -13.69 4.29 3.37
C GLY A 359 -14.19 4.95 2.08
N VAL A 360 -13.40 4.91 0.99
CA VAL A 360 -13.80 5.54 -0.27
C VAL A 360 -14.99 4.84 -0.95
N LEU A 361 -15.11 3.51 -0.80
CA LEU A 361 -16.27 2.77 -1.32
C LEU A 361 -17.55 3.10 -0.52
N ASP A 362 -17.47 3.25 0.80
CA ASP A 362 -18.62 3.54 1.65
C ASP A 362 -19.25 4.88 1.35
N VAL A 363 -18.46 5.87 0.96
CA VAL A 363 -18.96 7.19 0.55
C VAL A 363 -19.07 7.36 -0.97
N ARG A 364 -18.76 6.31 -1.75
CA ARG A 364 -18.72 6.35 -3.23
C ARG A 364 -17.88 7.51 -3.72
N ALA A 365 -16.66 7.63 -3.22
CA ALA A 365 -15.76 8.72 -3.58
C ALA A 365 -15.41 8.70 -5.07
N LYS A 366 -15.14 9.86 -5.64
CA LYS A 366 -14.75 10.01 -7.05
C LYS A 366 -13.26 9.78 -7.30
N THR A 367 -12.45 9.98 -6.27
CA THR A 367 -10.98 9.82 -6.32
C THR A 367 -10.43 9.57 -4.92
N ILE A 368 -9.14 9.25 -4.82
CA ILE A 368 -8.38 9.23 -3.56
C ILE A 368 -7.32 10.31 -3.63
N THR A 369 -7.32 11.21 -2.64
CA THR A 369 -6.34 12.29 -2.51
C THR A 369 -5.24 11.93 -1.52
N ASP A 370 -4.15 12.70 -1.54
CA ASP A 370 -3.08 12.54 -0.58
C ASP A 370 -3.53 12.91 0.84
N GLU A 371 -4.47 13.85 0.99
CA GLU A 371 -5.06 14.22 2.30
C GLU A 371 -5.93 13.10 2.88
N MET A 372 -6.62 12.30 2.04
CA MET A 372 -7.31 11.10 2.50
C MET A 372 -6.32 10.05 3.02
N ALA A 373 -5.19 9.89 2.34
CA ALA A 373 -4.12 8.98 2.75
C ALA A 373 -3.43 9.45 4.04
N ILE A 374 -3.22 10.77 4.21
CA ILE A 374 -2.69 11.36 5.44
C ILE A 374 -3.67 11.13 6.60
N ALA A 375 -4.99 11.32 6.38
CA ALA A 375 -5.99 11.04 7.41
C ALA A 375 -6.00 9.55 7.83
N ALA A 376 -5.77 8.63 6.89
CA ALA A 376 -5.56 7.21 7.21
C ALA A 376 -4.32 7.00 8.07
N ALA A 377 -3.18 7.61 7.70
CA ALA A 377 -1.93 7.50 8.46
C ALA A 377 -2.07 8.05 9.89
N GLU A 378 -2.73 9.19 10.05
CA GLU A 378 -3.00 9.81 11.35
C GLU A 378 -3.87 8.91 12.24
N GLU A 379 -4.91 8.27 11.67
CA GLU A 379 -5.79 7.37 12.42
C GLU A 379 -5.07 6.08 12.83
N VAL A 380 -4.28 5.48 11.92
CA VAL A 380 -3.44 4.30 12.24
C VAL A 380 -2.44 4.63 13.37
N ALA A 381 -1.81 5.79 13.33
CA ALA A 381 -0.92 6.25 14.38
C ALA A 381 -1.66 6.50 15.70
N CYS A 382 -2.83 7.14 15.65
CA CYS A 382 -3.69 7.42 16.80
C CYS A 382 -4.14 6.12 17.49
N TRP A 383 -4.57 5.13 16.72
CA TRP A 383 -4.95 3.82 17.25
C TRP A 383 -3.79 3.19 18.04
N GLN A 384 -2.58 3.21 17.50
CA GLN A 384 -1.41 2.69 18.20
C GLN A 384 -1.09 3.49 19.47
N GLN A 385 -1.29 4.82 19.47
CA GLN A 385 -1.09 5.65 20.64
C GLN A 385 -2.03 5.28 21.79
N GLU A 386 -3.27 4.92 21.49
CA GLU A 386 -4.25 4.47 22.50
C GLU A 386 -3.87 3.12 23.11
N LYS A 387 -3.18 2.24 22.36
CA LYS A 387 -2.66 0.95 22.87
C LYS A 387 -1.35 1.08 23.61
N GLY A 388 -0.64 2.16 23.38
CA GLY A 388 0.70 2.43 23.90
C GLY A 388 1.76 2.38 22.80
N VAL A 389 2.66 3.35 22.81
CA VAL A 389 3.78 3.44 21.86
C VAL A 389 5.11 3.29 22.58
N ASP A 390 5.99 2.49 22.00
CA ASP A 390 7.39 2.35 22.40
C ASP A 390 8.24 2.10 21.16
N GLU A 391 9.52 1.85 21.30
CA GLU A 391 10.48 1.68 20.21
C GLU A 391 10.18 0.47 19.32
N GLU A 392 9.39 -0.48 19.79
CA GLU A 392 9.02 -1.71 19.08
C GLU A 392 7.55 -1.76 18.66
N HIS A 393 6.74 -0.74 19.06
CA HIS A 393 5.31 -0.65 18.79
C HIS A 393 4.93 0.76 18.32
N ILE A 394 5.37 1.15 17.10
CA ILE A 394 5.03 2.44 16.48
C ILE A 394 3.84 2.37 15.53
N VAL A 395 3.48 1.19 15.06
CA VAL A 395 2.31 0.91 14.21
C VAL A 395 1.60 -0.34 14.69
N PRO A 396 0.29 -0.48 14.43
CA PRO A 396 -0.43 -1.73 14.69
C PRO A 396 0.12 -2.88 13.83
N THR A 397 -0.32 -4.08 14.13
CA THR A 397 -0.11 -5.27 13.31
C THR A 397 -1.37 -5.58 12.48
N ILE A 398 -1.27 -6.46 11.50
CA ILE A 398 -2.44 -6.91 10.74
C ILE A 398 -3.43 -7.75 11.57
N GLU A 399 -3.04 -8.18 12.78
CA GLU A 399 -3.91 -8.88 13.73
C GLU A 399 -4.83 -7.92 14.50
N ASP A 400 -4.50 -6.62 14.51
CA ASP A 400 -5.26 -5.56 15.19
C ASP A 400 -6.45 -5.11 14.31
N ALA A 401 -7.44 -6.00 14.18
CA ALA A 401 -8.55 -5.85 13.23
C ALA A 401 -9.36 -4.55 13.38
N ASP A 402 -9.37 -3.95 14.58
CA ASP A 402 -10.14 -2.74 14.89
C ASP A 402 -9.57 -1.47 14.22
N VAL A 403 -8.35 -1.51 13.73
CA VAL A 403 -7.73 -0.34 13.06
C VAL A 403 -8.41 -0.06 11.71
N PHE A 404 -8.75 -1.08 10.94
CA PHE A 404 -9.28 -0.91 9.58
C PHE A 404 -10.64 -0.20 9.51
N PRO A 405 -11.64 -0.48 10.37
CA PRO A 405 -12.87 0.30 10.39
C PRO A 405 -12.66 1.77 10.76
N ARG A 406 -11.76 2.06 11.69
CA ARG A 406 -11.45 3.43 12.13
C ARG A 406 -10.79 4.22 10.99
N GLU A 407 -9.80 3.61 10.35
CA GLU A 407 -9.14 4.15 9.17
C GLU A 407 -10.17 4.45 8.04
N ALA A 408 -11.07 3.50 7.75
CA ALA A 408 -12.12 3.68 6.77
C ALA A 408 -13.03 4.88 7.10
N ALA A 409 -13.40 5.04 8.35
CA ALA A 409 -14.20 6.17 8.80
C ALA A 409 -13.48 7.51 8.62
N ALA A 410 -12.19 7.59 8.99
CA ALA A 410 -11.37 8.79 8.82
C ALA A 410 -11.24 9.18 7.33
N VAL A 411 -10.96 8.21 6.46
CA VAL A 411 -10.89 8.41 5.01
C VAL A 411 -12.23 8.88 4.42
N GLY A 412 -13.34 8.24 4.84
CA GLY A 412 -14.69 8.60 4.39
C GLY A 412 -15.07 10.02 4.80
N VAL A 413 -14.76 10.44 6.04
CA VAL A 413 -14.95 11.82 6.51
C VAL A 413 -14.13 12.79 5.67
N LYS A 414 -12.84 12.49 5.43
CA LYS A 414 -11.96 13.34 4.63
C LYS A 414 -12.47 13.50 3.20
N ALA A 415 -12.95 12.44 2.58
CA ALA A 415 -13.56 12.48 1.25
C ALA A 415 -14.80 13.42 1.20
N GLN A 416 -15.62 13.41 2.25
CA GLN A 416 -16.78 14.29 2.38
C GLN A 416 -16.38 15.76 2.59
N GLU A 417 -15.39 16.02 3.45
CA GLU A 417 -14.84 17.37 3.68
C GLU A 417 -14.32 18.02 2.39
N GLN A 418 -13.75 17.22 1.50
CA GLN A 418 -13.24 17.66 0.20
C GLN A 418 -14.32 17.76 -0.88
N GLY A 419 -15.59 17.38 -0.60
CA GLY A 419 -16.66 17.37 -1.60
C GLY A 419 -16.50 16.31 -2.69
N LEU A 420 -15.71 15.26 -2.42
CA LEU A 420 -15.40 14.18 -3.36
C LEU A 420 -16.28 12.93 -3.17
N ALA A 421 -17.07 12.90 -2.11
CA ALA A 421 -18.01 11.85 -1.80
C ALA A 421 -19.36 12.04 -2.50
N ARG A 422 -20.00 10.94 -2.94
CA ARG A 422 -21.39 10.95 -3.44
C ARG A 422 -22.42 10.72 -2.34
N LEU A 423 -22.02 10.18 -1.19
CA LEU A 423 -22.86 10.00 -0.02
C LEU A 423 -22.33 10.86 1.13
N SER A 424 -23.25 11.29 2.01
CA SER A 424 -22.93 12.01 3.24
C SER A 424 -23.37 11.14 4.43
N LEU A 425 -22.41 10.70 5.23
CA LEU A 425 -22.59 9.86 6.41
C LEU A 425 -21.79 10.45 7.56
N SER A 426 -22.32 10.36 8.78
CA SER A 426 -21.57 10.74 9.98
C SER A 426 -20.38 9.77 10.22
N HIS A 427 -19.39 10.21 10.99
CA HIS A 427 -18.27 9.34 11.39
C HIS A 427 -18.76 8.04 12.05
N ALA A 428 -19.76 8.13 12.92
CA ALA A 428 -20.33 6.94 13.62
C ALA A 428 -20.99 5.95 12.64
N GLU A 429 -21.71 6.45 11.63
CA GLU A 429 -22.31 5.62 10.59
C GLU A 429 -21.24 4.94 9.72
N LEU A 430 -20.20 5.69 9.34
CA LEU A 430 -19.06 5.15 8.58
C LEU A 430 -18.35 4.05 9.36
N LEU A 431 -18.03 4.30 10.63
CA LEU A 431 -17.38 3.32 11.50
C LEU A 431 -18.21 2.04 11.63
N SER A 432 -19.49 2.19 11.99
CA SER A 432 -20.40 1.03 12.15
C SER A 432 -20.57 0.24 10.86
N ARG A 433 -20.66 0.91 9.71
CA ARG A 433 -20.78 0.28 8.40
C ARG A 433 -19.52 -0.51 8.03
N ALA A 434 -18.35 0.08 8.25
CA ALA A 434 -17.07 -0.58 8.02
C ALA A 434 -16.90 -1.81 8.92
N GLU A 435 -17.16 -1.68 10.23
CA GLU A 435 -17.15 -2.80 11.19
C GLU A 435 -18.05 -3.94 10.75
N GLN A 436 -19.30 -3.63 10.39
CA GLN A 436 -20.27 -4.64 9.96
C GLN A 436 -19.80 -5.36 8.69
N THR A 437 -19.31 -4.61 7.70
CA THR A 437 -18.91 -5.18 6.41
C THR A 437 -17.67 -6.06 6.55
N ILE A 438 -16.67 -5.62 7.33
CA ILE A 438 -15.44 -6.39 7.59
C ILE A 438 -15.76 -7.65 8.38
N ARG A 439 -16.55 -7.52 9.46
CA ARG A 439 -16.98 -8.67 10.27
C ARG A 439 -17.73 -9.70 9.44
N GLN A 440 -18.67 -9.27 8.60
CA GLN A 440 -19.40 -10.18 7.72
C GLN A 440 -18.47 -10.96 6.78
N ALA A 441 -17.43 -10.35 6.27
CA ALA A 441 -16.46 -11.03 5.41
C ALA A 441 -15.62 -12.07 6.18
N GLN A 442 -15.23 -11.74 7.41
CA GLN A 442 -14.50 -12.64 8.31
C GLN A 442 -15.38 -13.82 8.75
N ASP A 443 -16.62 -13.56 9.20
CA ASP A 443 -17.59 -14.58 9.60
C ASP A 443 -17.91 -15.54 8.44
N MET A 444 -18.06 -15.01 7.22
CA MET A 444 -18.26 -15.84 6.04
C MET A 444 -17.05 -16.75 5.77
N THR A 445 -15.82 -16.23 5.90
CA THR A 445 -14.61 -17.03 5.74
C THR A 445 -14.55 -18.15 6.78
N GLN A 446 -14.81 -17.82 8.05
CA GLN A 446 -14.85 -18.79 9.14
C GLN A 446 -15.94 -19.86 8.91
N PHE A 447 -17.13 -19.45 8.50
CA PHE A 447 -18.22 -20.38 8.17
C PHE A 447 -17.82 -21.37 7.05
N LEU A 448 -17.16 -20.90 5.98
CA LEU A 448 -16.71 -21.74 4.88
C LEU A 448 -15.64 -22.77 5.33
N MET A 449 -14.77 -22.38 6.25
CA MET A 449 -13.79 -23.29 6.87
C MET A 449 -14.51 -24.33 7.76
N ASP A 450 -15.39 -23.88 8.64
CA ASP A 450 -16.12 -24.77 9.58
C ASP A 450 -17.02 -25.79 8.87
N LYS A 451 -17.54 -25.43 7.69
CA LYS A 451 -18.38 -26.31 6.86
C LYS A 451 -17.56 -27.14 5.86
N GLY A 452 -16.24 -27.01 5.81
CA GLY A 452 -15.37 -27.75 4.92
C GLY A 452 -15.45 -27.34 3.44
N PHE A 453 -16.07 -26.21 3.12
CA PHE A 453 -15.99 -25.62 1.77
C PHE A 453 -14.57 -25.13 1.45
N ILE A 454 -13.91 -24.59 2.43
CA ILE A 454 -12.44 -24.37 2.38
C ILE A 454 -11.80 -25.60 3.02
N GLN A 455 -11.03 -26.33 2.24
CA GLN A 455 -10.35 -27.54 2.70
C GLN A 455 -9.36 -27.20 3.83
N PRO A 456 -9.20 -28.05 4.86
CA PRO A 456 -8.16 -27.89 5.85
C PRO A 456 -6.77 -27.98 5.21
N LEU A 457 -5.78 -27.44 5.90
CA LEU A 457 -4.39 -27.56 5.44
C LEU A 457 -4.03 -29.05 5.24
N PRO A 458 -3.43 -29.43 4.10
CA PRO A 458 -3.00 -30.81 3.89
C PRO A 458 -1.94 -31.18 4.91
N GLU A 459 -2.01 -32.40 5.43
CA GLU A 459 -0.99 -32.96 6.31
C GLU A 459 0.39 -32.91 5.63
N LYS A 460 1.45 -32.74 6.44
CA LYS A 460 2.83 -32.57 5.94
C LYS A 460 3.35 -33.83 5.29
#